data_188e612e6c1a239d4c2dae9bdc5cf2ac
#
_entry.id   188e612e6c1a239d4c2dae9bdc5cf2ac
#
_cell.length_a   1.000
_cell.length_b   1.000
_cell.length_c   1.000
_cell.angle_alpha   90.00
_cell.angle_beta   90.00
_cell.angle_gamma   90.00
#
_symmetry.space_group_name_H-M   'P 1'
#
loop_
_entity.id
_entity.type
_entity.pdbx_description
1 polymer ?
#
loop_
_entity_poly.entity_id
_entity_poly.type
_entity_poly.pdbx_seq_one_letter_code
_entity_poly.pdbx_strand_id
1 'polypeptide(L)'
;YKDGKGDIVRDLSEACKKYGIKFAVYLSPWDRHQANYGTPEYVDYFYQQLHELLTHYGPVFEIWFDGANGGDGWYGGAKDSRTIDRKNYYDYARAYEMIDKYQPQAVVFSDGGPGCRWVGNENGFAGATNWSFLRAGEVYPGYPKYRELQYGHADGNQWTAAECDVSIRPGWFYHPEEDDRVKTVEQLTDLYYRSVGHNATLLLNFPVNRDGLIHPVDSANAVDFYKNVQKQLANNLLKGV
;
A
#
# COMPACT_ATOMS: atom_id res chain seq x y z
N TYR A 1 -7.00 -12.63 19.82
CA TYR A 1 -6.29 -11.55 20.47
C TYR A 1 -7.09 -11.04 21.66
N LYS A 2 -6.48 -10.99 22.87
CA LYS A 2 -7.10 -10.58 24.15
C LYS A 2 -8.47 -11.26 24.41
N ASP A 3 -8.60 -12.55 24.11
CA ASP A 3 -9.83 -13.36 24.27
C ASP A 3 -11.07 -12.73 23.60
N GLY A 4 -10.87 -12.17 22.40
CA GLY A 4 -11.92 -11.50 21.62
C GLY A 4 -12.28 -10.08 22.08
N LYS A 5 -11.55 -9.53 23.06
CA LYS A 5 -11.76 -8.17 23.58
C LYS A 5 -10.72 -7.16 23.09
N GLY A 6 -9.79 -7.61 22.24
CA GLY A 6 -8.73 -6.74 21.69
C GLY A 6 -9.21 -5.97 20.46
N ASP A 7 -8.69 -4.76 20.31
CA ASP A 7 -8.81 -3.92 19.11
C ASP A 7 -7.39 -3.65 18.60
N ILE A 8 -6.92 -4.49 17.65
CA ILE A 8 -5.56 -4.39 17.13
C ILE A 8 -5.32 -3.06 16.43
N VAL A 9 -6.31 -2.56 15.71
CA VAL A 9 -6.21 -1.29 14.96
C VAL A 9 -6.04 -0.13 15.93
N ARG A 10 -6.80 -0.11 17.02
CA ARG A 10 -6.66 0.89 18.09
C ARG A 10 -5.30 0.82 18.78
N ASP A 11 -4.90 -0.37 19.21
CA ASP A 11 -3.61 -0.56 19.87
C ASP A 11 -2.44 -0.10 18.98
N LEU A 12 -2.53 -0.35 17.67
CA LEU A 12 -1.52 0.09 16.71
C LEU A 12 -1.56 1.61 16.50
N SER A 13 -2.73 2.22 16.35
CA SER A 13 -2.86 3.67 16.18
C SER A 13 -2.32 4.43 17.40
N GLU A 14 -2.62 3.93 18.62
CA GLU A 14 -2.08 4.49 19.87
C GLU A 14 -0.56 4.31 19.98
N ALA A 15 -0.04 3.18 19.57
CA ALA A 15 1.41 2.95 19.52
C ALA A 15 2.09 3.89 18.51
N CYS A 16 1.54 4.07 17.31
CA CYS A 16 2.03 5.02 16.32
C CYS A 16 2.08 6.43 16.89
N LYS A 17 1.02 6.88 17.54
CA LYS A 17 0.96 8.18 18.22
C LYS A 17 2.04 8.31 19.31
N LYS A 18 2.20 7.27 20.14
CA LYS A 18 3.19 7.24 21.22
C LYS A 18 4.62 7.39 20.73
N TYR A 19 4.95 6.76 19.61
CA TYR A 19 6.30 6.72 19.05
C TYR A 19 6.55 7.73 17.92
N GLY A 20 5.58 8.60 17.63
CA GLY A 20 5.72 9.61 16.58
C GLY A 20 5.75 9.04 15.15
N ILE A 21 5.15 7.87 14.94
CA ILE A 21 5.01 7.22 13.63
C ILE A 21 3.63 7.60 13.08
N LYS A 22 3.55 7.89 11.79
CA LYS A 22 2.27 8.14 11.13
C LYS A 22 1.50 6.82 10.99
N PHE A 23 0.21 6.85 11.34
CA PHE A 23 -0.66 5.69 11.24
C PHE A 23 -1.34 5.66 9.86
N ALA A 24 -1.33 4.50 9.23
CA ALA A 24 -1.98 4.24 7.95
C ALA A 24 -2.81 2.95 8.01
N VAL A 25 -3.75 2.80 7.10
CA VAL A 25 -4.63 1.63 7.04
C VAL A 25 -4.66 1.04 5.64
N TYR A 26 -4.70 -0.28 5.58
CA TYR A 26 -4.91 -1.07 4.37
C TYR A 26 -6.32 -1.65 4.38
N LEU A 27 -7.06 -1.48 3.32
CA LEU A 27 -8.37 -2.09 3.14
C LEU A 27 -8.47 -2.69 1.73
N SER A 28 -8.39 -4.03 1.64
CA SER A 28 -8.61 -4.72 0.38
C SER A 28 -10.09 -4.69 0.00
N PRO A 29 -10.43 -4.30 -1.23
CA PRO A 29 -11.79 -4.43 -1.73
C PRO A 29 -12.14 -5.88 -2.09
N TRP A 30 -11.15 -6.75 -2.24
CA TRP A 30 -11.34 -8.14 -2.62
C TRP A 30 -11.44 -9.05 -1.40
N ASP A 31 -12.59 -9.71 -1.23
CA ASP A 31 -12.84 -10.64 -0.14
C ASP A 31 -13.46 -11.95 -0.64
N ARG A 32 -12.64 -13.00 -0.75
CA ARG A 32 -13.10 -14.32 -1.17
C ARG A 32 -13.89 -15.07 -0.11
N HIS A 33 -13.85 -14.62 1.14
CA HIS A 33 -14.51 -15.27 2.27
C HIS A 33 -15.92 -14.72 2.49
N GLN A 34 -16.17 -13.46 2.15
CA GLN A 34 -17.46 -12.82 2.36
C GLN A 34 -18.53 -13.40 1.42
N ALA A 35 -19.65 -13.86 2.02
CA ALA A 35 -20.71 -14.52 1.28
C ALA A 35 -21.38 -13.62 0.23
N ASN A 36 -21.43 -12.32 0.51
CA ASN A 36 -22.06 -11.32 -0.37
C ASN A 36 -21.11 -10.73 -1.41
N TYR A 37 -19.83 -11.18 -1.48
CA TYR A 37 -18.91 -10.63 -2.46
C TYR A 37 -19.46 -10.76 -3.88
N GLY A 38 -19.40 -9.68 -4.64
CA GLY A 38 -19.96 -9.60 -6.00
C GLY A 38 -21.42 -9.11 -6.05
N THR A 39 -22.01 -8.72 -4.91
CA THR A 39 -23.35 -8.12 -4.84
C THR A 39 -23.30 -6.68 -4.29
N PRO A 40 -24.37 -5.88 -4.45
CA PRO A 40 -24.44 -4.53 -3.88
C PRO A 40 -24.28 -4.50 -2.35
N GLU A 41 -24.78 -5.50 -1.64
CA GLU A 41 -24.70 -5.59 -0.17
C GLU A 41 -23.26 -5.71 0.31
N TYR A 42 -22.37 -6.34 -0.48
CA TYR A 42 -20.94 -6.34 -0.16
C TYR A 42 -20.32 -4.95 -0.26
N VAL A 43 -20.73 -4.16 -1.25
CA VAL A 43 -20.23 -2.79 -1.40
C VAL A 43 -20.58 -1.96 -0.15
N ASP A 44 -21.80 -2.09 0.36
CA ASP A 44 -22.17 -1.42 1.61
C ASP A 44 -21.39 -1.92 2.82
N TYR A 45 -21.13 -3.23 2.90
CA TYR A 45 -20.27 -3.80 3.95
C TYR A 45 -18.82 -3.25 3.86
N PHE A 46 -18.24 -3.17 2.66
CA PHE A 46 -16.93 -2.57 2.45
C PHE A 46 -16.89 -1.10 2.91
N TYR A 47 -17.91 -0.30 2.61
CA TYR A 47 -17.99 1.08 3.04
C TYR A 47 -18.26 1.26 4.54
N GLN A 48 -18.91 0.32 5.19
CA GLN A 48 -19.02 0.31 6.65
C GLN A 48 -17.65 0.09 7.30
N GLN A 49 -16.84 -0.83 6.80
CA GLN A 49 -15.46 -1.03 7.27
C GLN A 49 -14.61 0.23 7.05
N LEU A 50 -14.69 0.82 5.85
CA LEU A 50 -13.96 2.05 5.56
C LEU A 50 -14.37 3.17 6.51
N HIS A 51 -15.66 3.37 6.75
CA HIS A 51 -16.15 4.38 7.68
C HIS A 51 -15.61 4.17 9.10
N GLU A 52 -15.60 2.94 9.59
CA GLU A 52 -15.03 2.61 10.89
C GLU A 52 -13.54 2.97 10.97
N LEU A 53 -12.74 2.58 9.97
CA LEU A 53 -11.32 2.91 9.90
C LEU A 53 -11.06 4.41 9.86
N LEU A 54 -11.88 5.19 9.18
CA LEU A 54 -11.73 6.63 9.05
C LEU A 54 -12.18 7.44 10.29
N THR A 55 -13.01 6.85 11.16
CA THR A 55 -13.67 7.61 12.25
C THR A 55 -13.29 7.16 13.66
N HIS A 56 -12.81 5.92 13.86
CA HIS A 56 -12.63 5.37 15.20
C HIS A 56 -11.18 5.41 15.72
N TYR A 57 -10.19 5.63 14.86
CA TYR A 57 -8.78 5.37 15.19
C TYR A 57 -7.88 6.61 15.15
N GLY A 58 -8.49 7.80 15.07
CA GLY A 58 -7.76 9.07 15.03
C GLY A 58 -7.27 9.43 13.63
N PRO A 59 -6.25 10.31 13.50
CA PRO A 59 -5.74 10.75 12.22
C PRO A 59 -5.10 9.61 11.44
N VAL A 60 -5.52 9.44 10.18
CA VAL A 60 -4.97 8.48 9.23
C VAL A 60 -4.10 9.23 8.24
N PHE A 61 -2.84 8.78 8.08
CA PHE A 61 -1.89 9.38 7.14
C PHE A 61 -2.12 8.90 5.72
N GLU A 62 -2.40 7.61 5.55
CA GLU A 62 -2.59 6.98 4.25
C GLU A 62 -3.66 5.91 4.32
N ILE A 63 -4.50 5.86 3.30
CA ILE A 63 -5.45 4.78 3.06
C ILE A 63 -4.99 4.02 1.82
N TRP A 64 -4.65 2.76 2.01
CA TRP A 64 -4.10 1.90 0.99
C TRP A 64 -5.15 0.92 0.48
N PHE A 65 -5.64 1.16 -0.74
CA PHE A 65 -6.56 0.25 -1.43
C PHE A 65 -5.77 -0.69 -2.34
N ASP A 66 -5.91 -1.99 -2.11
CA ASP A 66 -5.39 -2.98 -3.03
C ASP A 66 -6.20 -2.97 -4.33
N GLY A 67 -5.54 -2.87 -5.48
CA GLY A 67 -6.19 -2.93 -6.78
C GLY A 67 -6.65 -4.33 -7.17
N ALA A 68 -6.22 -5.37 -6.46
CA ALA A 68 -6.61 -6.74 -6.71
C ALA A 68 -8.11 -6.92 -6.46
N ASN A 69 -8.83 -7.42 -7.45
CA ASN A 69 -10.26 -7.70 -7.37
C ASN A 69 -10.62 -9.13 -7.71
N GLY A 70 -9.70 -10.06 -7.73
CA GLY A 70 -9.91 -11.48 -8.00
C GLY A 70 -10.62 -11.83 -9.32
N GLY A 71 -11.23 -10.84 -9.98
CA GLY A 71 -11.95 -11.02 -11.23
C GLY A 71 -13.17 -11.95 -11.14
N ASP A 72 -13.50 -12.56 -12.28
CA ASP A 72 -14.61 -13.51 -12.39
C ASP A 72 -14.20 -14.90 -11.89
N GLY A 73 -15.15 -15.67 -11.43
CA GLY A 73 -14.94 -17.07 -11.06
C GLY A 73 -15.65 -17.50 -9.78
N TRP A 74 -15.17 -18.62 -9.25
CA TRP A 74 -15.73 -19.22 -8.04
C TRP A 74 -15.23 -18.54 -6.77
N TYR A 75 -16.17 -18.13 -5.91
CA TYR A 75 -15.91 -17.51 -4.62
C TYR A 75 -16.39 -18.42 -3.47
N GLY A 76 -15.45 -18.91 -2.67
CA GLY A 76 -15.69 -19.93 -1.64
C GLY A 76 -16.65 -19.48 -0.55
N GLY A 77 -16.58 -18.23 -0.11
CA GLY A 77 -17.50 -17.68 0.89
C GLY A 77 -18.94 -17.60 0.37
N ALA A 78 -19.12 -17.16 -0.86
CA ALA A 78 -20.41 -17.10 -1.53
C ALA A 78 -20.93 -18.49 -1.96
N LYS A 79 -20.04 -19.49 -2.09
CA LYS A 79 -20.33 -20.82 -2.67
C LYS A 79 -20.97 -20.72 -4.05
N ASP A 80 -20.51 -19.77 -4.85
CA ASP A 80 -21.08 -19.45 -6.15
C ASP A 80 -20.02 -18.77 -7.05
N SER A 81 -20.30 -18.71 -8.35
CA SER A 81 -19.50 -17.93 -9.29
C SER A 81 -20.02 -16.50 -9.37
N ARG A 82 -19.09 -15.55 -9.45
CA ARG A 82 -19.39 -14.12 -9.57
C ARG A 82 -18.72 -13.56 -10.81
N THR A 83 -19.36 -12.56 -11.41
CA THR A 83 -18.80 -11.71 -12.46
C THR A 83 -18.67 -10.30 -11.89
N ILE A 84 -17.47 -9.72 -11.95
CA ILE A 84 -17.15 -8.45 -11.31
C ILE A 84 -16.84 -7.40 -12.38
N ASP A 85 -17.64 -6.34 -12.44
CA ASP A 85 -17.29 -5.13 -13.18
C ASP A 85 -16.15 -4.39 -12.45
N ARG A 86 -14.93 -4.70 -12.84
CA ARG A 86 -13.70 -4.20 -12.19
C ARG A 86 -13.64 -2.68 -12.06
N LYS A 87 -14.25 -1.97 -13.00
CA LYS A 87 -14.20 -0.52 -13.04
C LYS A 87 -15.21 0.14 -12.10
N ASN A 88 -16.43 -0.42 -12.03
CA ASN A 88 -17.54 0.28 -11.41
C ASN A 88 -18.08 -0.39 -10.15
N TYR A 89 -17.80 -1.69 -9.93
CA TYR A 89 -18.41 -2.47 -8.85
C TYR A 89 -18.18 -1.86 -7.45
N TYR A 90 -16.97 -1.37 -7.18
CA TYR A 90 -16.63 -0.88 -5.84
C TYR A 90 -17.04 0.58 -5.60
N ASP A 91 -17.46 1.34 -6.62
CA ASP A 91 -17.85 2.75 -6.51
C ASP A 91 -16.79 3.61 -5.78
N TYR A 92 -15.57 3.63 -6.30
CA TYR A 92 -14.45 4.37 -5.66
C TYR A 92 -14.70 5.88 -5.50
N ALA A 93 -15.61 6.46 -6.28
CA ALA A 93 -16.01 7.86 -6.07
C ALA A 93 -16.57 8.07 -4.66
N ARG A 94 -17.42 7.15 -4.18
CA ARG A 94 -17.94 7.14 -2.80
C ARG A 94 -16.82 7.02 -1.77
N ALA A 95 -15.75 6.22 -2.04
CA ALA A 95 -14.60 6.13 -1.15
C ALA A 95 -13.90 7.47 -1.01
N TYR A 96 -13.62 8.15 -2.11
CA TYR A 96 -12.91 9.44 -2.12
C TYR A 96 -13.72 10.52 -1.40
N GLU A 97 -15.02 10.64 -1.65
CA GLU A 97 -15.91 11.55 -0.92
C GLU A 97 -15.91 11.29 0.59
N MET A 98 -15.91 10.02 0.99
CA MET A 98 -15.86 9.63 2.40
C MET A 98 -14.53 10.00 3.05
N ILE A 99 -13.42 9.78 2.34
CA ILE A 99 -12.08 10.14 2.82
C ILE A 99 -11.94 11.66 2.95
N ASP A 100 -12.35 12.41 1.95
CA ASP A 100 -12.33 13.88 1.98
C ASP A 100 -13.12 14.43 3.15
N LYS A 101 -14.24 13.80 3.48
CA LYS A 101 -15.09 14.21 4.60
C LYS A 101 -14.46 13.93 5.97
N TYR A 102 -13.87 12.77 6.18
CA TYR A 102 -13.43 12.32 7.51
C TYR A 102 -11.93 12.45 7.73
N GLN A 103 -11.11 12.33 6.69
CA GLN A 103 -9.65 12.36 6.71
C GLN A 103 -9.07 13.17 5.54
N PRO A 104 -9.38 14.49 5.42
CA PRO A 104 -9.03 15.30 4.24
C PRO A 104 -7.53 15.47 4.03
N GLN A 105 -6.69 15.08 4.99
CA GLN A 105 -5.23 15.12 4.88
C GLN A 105 -4.61 13.77 4.54
N ALA A 106 -5.42 12.72 4.42
CA ALA A 106 -4.91 11.39 4.13
C ALA A 106 -4.49 11.28 2.66
N VAL A 107 -3.35 10.63 2.43
CA VAL A 107 -2.95 10.18 1.09
C VAL A 107 -3.79 8.97 0.72
N VAL A 108 -4.29 8.92 -0.50
CA VAL A 108 -5.04 7.77 -1.00
C VAL A 108 -4.19 7.04 -2.02
N PHE A 109 -3.83 5.80 -1.69
CA PHE A 109 -3.16 4.89 -2.60
C PHE A 109 -4.16 3.98 -3.31
N SER A 110 -4.02 3.87 -4.62
CA SER A 110 -4.60 2.83 -5.47
C SER A 110 -3.85 2.79 -6.79
N ASP A 111 -4.24 1.92 -7.74
CA ASP A 111 -3.64 1.94 -9.09
C ASP A 111 -3.78 3.31 -9.78
N GLY A 112 -4.87 4.01 -9.54
CA GLY A 112 -5.18 5.32 -10.14
C GLY A 112 -5.04 6.53 -9.21
N GLY A 113 -4.58 6.35 -8.00
CA GLY A 113 -4.52 7.42 -6.99
C GLY A 113 -5.86 7.60 -6.25
N PRO A 114 -6.25 8.86 -5.88
CA PRO A 114 -5.73 10.15 -6.37
C PRO A 114 -4.44 10.66 -5.70
N GLY A 115 -4.05 10.16 -4.52
CA GLY A 115 -2.88 10.66 -3.80
C GLY A 115 -1.57 10.12 -4.37
N CYS A 116 -1.43 8.81 -4.40
CA CYS A 116 -0.34 8.11 -5.05
C CYS A 116 -0.86 6.87 -5.79
N ARG A 117 -0.09 6.40 -6.75
CA ARG A 117 -0.44 5.24 -7.56
C ARG A 117 0.50 4.08 -7.32
N TRP A 118 -0.01 2.87 -7.45
CA TRP A 118 0.83 1.70 -7.57
C TRP A 118 1.78 1.80 -8.76
N VAL A 119 3.03 1.37 -8.59
CA VAL A 119 4.05 1.40 -9.64
C VAL A 119 3.89 0.28 -10.68
N GLY A 120 2.90 -0.59 -10.54
CA GLY A 120 2.61 -1.66 -11.49
C GLY A 120 3.48 -2.91 -11.34
N ASN A 121 4.22 -3.04 -10.26
CA ASN A 121 4.98 -4.23 -9.89
C ASN A 121 5.26 -4.24 -8.38
N GLU A 122 5.51 -5.43 -7.82
CA GLU A 122 5.87 -5.65 -6.41
C GLU A 122 7.38 -5.90 -6.22
N ASN A 123 8.19 -5.42 -7.16
CA ASN A 123 9.64 -5.59 -7.10
C ASN A 123 10.36 -4.39 -6.42
N GLY A 124 9.61 -3.35 -6.07
CA GLY A 124 10.12 -2.19 -5.34
C GLY A 124 10.86 -1.18 -6.21
N PHE A 125 10.57 -1.08 -7.51
CA PHE A 125 11.20 -0.09 -8.37
C PHE A 125 10.29 0.51 -9.44
N ALA A 126 10.53 1.77 -9.75
CA ALA A 126 9.92 2.50 -10.85
C ALA A 126 10.81 2.47 -12.11
N GLY A 127 10.27 2.82 -13.25
CA GLY A 127 11.02 3.03 -14.47
C GLY A 127 12.07 4.13 -14.32
N ALA A 128 13.19 4.04 -15.05
CA ALA A 128 14.24 5.05 -15.04
C ALA A 128 13.73 6.45 -15.44
N THR A 129 12.71 6.51 -16.29
CA THR A 129 11.88 7.69 -16.52
C THR A 129 10.52 7.43 -15.94
N ASN A 130 10.15 8.17 -14.90
CA ASN A 130 8.88 8.01 -14.19
C ASN A 130 8.21 9.37 -13.99
N TRP A 131 7.07 9.56 -14.64
CA TRP A 131 6.26 10.77 -14.55
C TRP A 131 5.30 10.67 -13.36
N SER A 132 5.26 11.70 -12.52
CA SER A 132 4.25 11.81 -11.45
C SER A 132 2.90 12.28 -11.99
N PHE A 133 2.51 11.83 -13.17
CA PHE A 133 1.25 12.20 -13.83
C PHE A 133 0.55 10.97 -14.40
N LEU A 134 -0.78 10.99 -14.32
CA LEU A 134 -1.68 10.06 -15.00
C LEU A 134 -2.68 10.84 -15.86
N ARG A 135 -3.20 10.17 -16.88
CA ARG A 135 -4.38 10.65 -17.62
C ARG A 135 -5.61 10.40 -16.76
N ALA A 136 -6.21 11.48 -16.26
CA ALA A 136 -7.38 11.41 -15.38
C ALA A 136 -8.52 10.61 -16.02
N GLY A 137 -9.10 9.70 -15.25
CA GLY A 137 -10.24 8.88 -15.69
C GLY A 137 -9.91 7.67 -16.57
N GLU A 138 -8.64 7.53 -17.03
CA GLU A 138 -8.22 6.31 -17.76
C GLU A 138 -7.79 5.20 -16.81
N VAL A 139 -7.07 5.56 -15.74
CA VAL A 139 -6.56 4.61 -14.74
C VAL A 139 -7.53 4.50 -13.57
N TYR A 140 -7.79 3.29 -13.14
CA TYR A 140 -8.71 2.97 -12.04
C TYR A 140 -8.19 1.73 -11.30
N PRO A 141 -8.58 1.47 -10.05
CA PRO A 141 -8.19 0.27 -9.32
C PRO A 141 -8.54 -1.02 -10.08
N GLY A 142 -7.56 -1.89 -10.28
CA GLY A 142 -7.68 -3.06 -11.15
C GLY A 142 -7.41 -2.76 -12.63
N TYR A 143 -6.69 -1.69 -12.93
CA TYR A 143 -6.36 -1.27 -14.30
C TYR A 143 -5.60 -2.37 -15.08
N PRO A 144 -6.11 -2.80 -16.25
CA PRO A 144 -5.54 -3.97 -16.94
C PRO A 144 -4.17 -3.72 -17.56
N LYS A 145 -3.83 -2.47 -17.85
CA LYS A 145 -2.52 -2.09 -18.40
C LYS A 145 -1.55 -1.63 -17.30
N TYR A 146 -1.61 -2.26 -16.14
CA TYR A 146 -0.86 -1.87 -14.93
C TYR A 146 0.64 -1.67 -15.17
N ARG A 147 1.24 -2.32 -16.18
CA ARG A 147 2.67 -2.13 -16.52
C ARG A 147 3.00 -0.71 -16.97
N GLU A 148 2.04 0.07 -17.47
CA GLU A 148 2.24 1.48 -17.81
C GLU A 148 2.47 2.34 -16.57
N LEU A 149 1.94 1.93 -15.41
CA LEU A 149 2.05 2.65 -14.14
C LEU A 149 3.51 2.77 -13.67
N GLN A 150 4.40 1.90 -14.14
CA GLN A 150 5.83 1.97 -13.84
C GLN A 150 6.48 3.26 -14.37
N TYR A 151 5.90 3.82 -15.43
CA TYR A 151 6.44 5.01 -16.10
C TYR A 151 5.58 6.26 -15.90
N GLY A 152 4.30 6.09 -15.52
CA GLY A 152 3.32 7.17 -15.57
C GLY A 152 3.09 7.66 -17.00
N HIS A 153 2.42 8.81 -17.14
CA HIS A 153 2.08 9.37 -18.45
C HIS A 153 2.72 10.75 -18.63
N ALA A 154 3.58 10.90 -19.63
CA ALA A 154 4.24 12.17 -19.94
C ALA A 154 3.23 13.29 -20.30
N ASP A 155 2.10 12.91 -20.87
CA ASP A 155 0.96 13.77 -21.25
C ASP A 155 -0.18 13.73 -20.22
N GLY A 156 0.08 13.21 -19.02
CA GLY A 156 -0.90 13.15 -17.96
C GLY A 156 -1.31 14.53 -17.46
N ASN A 157 -2.54 14.64 -16.98
CA ASN A 157 -3.15 15.89 -16.52
C ASN A 157 -3.54 15.85 -15.02
N GLN A 158 -3.31 14.74 -14.34
CA GLN A 158 -3.53 14.58 -12.91
C GLN A 158 -2.20 14.22 -12.22
N TRP A 159 -1.78 15.04 -11.25
CA TRP A 159 -0.62 14.71 -10.42
C TRP A 159 -0.93 13.47 -9.58
N THR A 160 -0.13 12.44 -9.72
CA THR A 160 -0.27 11.17 -8.98
C THR A 160 1.13 10.54 -8.88
N ALA A 161 1.80 10.77 -7.77
CA ALA A 161 3.14 10.22 -7.53
C ALA A 161 3.12 8.68 -7.54
N ALA A 162 4.20 8.04 -7.95
CA ALA A 162 4.34 6.60 -7.88
C ALA A 162 4.74 6.16 -6.46
N GLU A 163 4.21 5.01 -6.02
CA GLU A 163 4.68 4.29 -4.85
C GLU A 163 5.10 2.88 -5.25
N CYS A 164 6.32 2.51 -4.82
CA CYS A 164 6.92 1.20 -5.05
C CYS A 164 6.76 0.38 -3.79
N ASP A 165 5.96 -0.64 -3.84
CA ASP A 165 5.76 -1.61 -2.76
C ASP A 165 6.65 -2.83 -2.94
N VAL A 166 7.24 -3.31 -1.85
CA VAL A 166 8.08 -4.49 -1.82
C VAL A 166 8.22 -5.01 -0.40
N SER A 167 8.32 -6.33 -0.23
CA SER A 167 8.64 -6.91 1.07
C SER A 167 10.15 -7.06 1.26
N ILE A 168 10.61 -6.90 2.51
CA ILE A 168 12.00 -7.24 2.89
C ILE A 168 12.28 -8.74 2.76
N ARG A 169 11.23 -9.57 2.77
CA ARG A 169 11.25 -11.04 2.60
C ARG A 169 10.76 -11.45 1.22
N PRO A 170 10.86 -12.74 0.83
CA PRO A 170 10.33 -13.24 -0.44
C PRO A 170 8.82 -13.00 -0.65
N GLY A 171 8.03 -13.06 0.43
CA GLY A 171 6.58 -12.84 0.41
C GLY A 171 6.14 -11.75 1.39
N TRP A 172 4.82 -11.45 1.39
CA TRP A 172 4.21 -10.41 2.21
C TRP A 172 4.01 -10.81 3.68
N PHE A 173 4.04 -12.10 3.98
CA PHE A 173 3.84 -12.64 5.32
C PHE A 173 5.11 -13.29 5.86
N TYR A 174 5.19 -13.40 7.20
CA TYR A 174 6.32 -14.01 7.87
C TYR A 174 6.27 -15.54 7.77
N HIS A 175 7.40 -16.13 7.33
CA HIS A 175 7.65 -17.56 7.33
C HIS A 175 9.05 -17.81 7.92
N PRO A 176 9.18 -18.64 9.02
CA PRO A 176 10.47 -18.88 9.66
C PRO A 176 11.53 -19.48 8.72
N GLU A 177 11.10 -20.30 7.76
CA GLU A 177 11.95 -20.91 6.72
C GLU A 177 12.55 -19.90 5.73
N GLU A 178 12.20 -18.62 5.86
CA GLU A 178 12.71 -17.52 5.03
C GLU A 178 13.69 -16.60 5.77
N ASP A 179 14.08 -16.94 7.00
CA ASP A 179 14.96 -16.09 7.81
C ASP A 179 16.35 -15.88 7.20
N ASP A 180 16.81 -16.79 6.35
CA ASP A 180 18.06 -16.71 5.59
C ASP A 180 17.89 -16.01 4.22
N ARG A 181 16.66 -15.60 3.84
CA ARG A 181 16.34 -14.97 2.56
C ARG A 181 15.88 -13.51 2.69
N VAL A 182 16.12 -12.91 3.85
CA VAL A 182 15.88 -11.49 4.09
C VAL A 182 16.78 -10.66 3.17
N LYS A 183 16.24 -9.64 2.51
CA LYS A 183 17.01 -8.75 1.64
C LYS A 183 18.18 -8.11 2.37
N THR A 184 19.37 -8.16 1.77
CA THR A 184 20.59 -7.58 2.33
C THR A 184 20.56 -6.05 2.27
N VAL A 185 21.48 -5.42 3.00
CA VAL A 185 21.63 -3.95 2.99
C VAL A 185 21.91 -3.42 1.59
N GLU A 186 22.70 -4.15 0.78
CA GLU A 186 22.99 -3.78 -0.61
C GLU A 186 21.73 -3.83 -1.48
N GLN A 187 20.93 -4.90 -1.35
CA GLN A 187 19.67 -5.04 -2.07
C GLN A 187 18.66 -3.96 -1.69
N LEU A 188 18.53 -3.64 -0.39
CA LEU A 188 17.67 -2.56 0.08
C LEU A 188 18.15 -1.19 -0.41
N THR A 189 19.46 -0.99 -0.49
CA THR A 189 20.04 0.25 -1.01
C THR A 189 19.77 0.39 -2.51
N ASP A 190 19.90 -0.69 -3.30
CA ASP A 190 19.53 -0.70 -4.72
C ASP A 190 18.05 -0.37 -4.92
N LEU A 191 17.15 -0.98 -4.12
CA LEU A 191 15.73 -0.66 -4.13
C LEU A 191 15.46 0.82 -3.84
N TYR A 192 16.16 1.42 -2.88
CA TYR A 192 16.02 2.85 -2.59
C TYR A 192 16.35 3.73 -3.82
N TYR A 193 17.44 3.45 -4.49
CA TYR A 193 17.83 4.23 -5.67
C TYR A 193 16.92 3.96 -6.87
N ARG A 194 16.36 2.77 -7.00
CA ARG A 194 15.44 2.41 -8.08
C ARG A 194 13.98 2.79 -7.81
N SER A 195 13.64 3.17 -6.59
CA SER A 195 12.33 3.73 -6.23
C SER A 195 12.43 5.24 -6.01
N VAL A 196 13.01 5.66 -4.90
CA VAL A 196 13.14 7.08 -4.53
C VAL A 196 14.02 7.83 -5.55
N GLY A 197 15.12 7.23 -5.99
CA GLY A 197 15.97 7.78 -7.04
C GLY A 197 15.30 7.85 -8.42
N HIS A 198 14.22 7.11 -8.63
CA HIS A 198 13.40 7.14 -9.85
C HIS A 198 12.06 7.87 -9.64
N ASN A 199 12.03 8.88 -8.77
CA ASN A 199 10.87 9.73 -8.57
C ASN A 199 9.62 8.98 -8.07
N ALA A 200 9.80 8.06 -7.11
CA ALA A 200 8.73 7.34 -6.45
C ALA A 200 8.93 7.33 -4.93
N THR A 201 7.91 6.96 -4.16
CA THR A 201 8.08 6.58 -2.75
C THR A 201 8.45 5.10 -2.66
N LEU A 202 9.04 4.69 -1.53
CA LEU A 202 9.30 3.28 -1.22
C LEU A 202 8.45 2.86 -0.03
N LEU A 203 7.54 1.94 -0.25
CA LEU A 203 6.82 1.22 0.79
C LEU A 203 7.51 -0.14 1.00
N LEU A 204 8.23 -0.27 2.11
CA LEU A 204 8.95 -1.50 2.46
C LEU A 204 8.18 -2.27 3.54
N ASN A 205 7.65 -3.42 3.19
CA ASN A 205 6.92 -4.27 4.12
C ASN A 205 7.87 -5.04 5.05
N PHE A 206 7.56 -5.02 6.35
CA PHE A 206 8.20 -5.82 7.40
C PHE A 206 7.17 -6.78 7.98
N PRO A 207 7.13 -8.05 7.53
CA PRO A 207 6.19 -9.01 8.06
C PRO A 207 6.44 -9.26 9.56
N VAL A 208 5.38 -9.21 10.36
CA VAL A 208 5.47 -9.55 11.78
C VAL A 208 5.30 -11.06 11.99
N ASN A 209 6.00 -11.61 12.96
CA ASN A 209 5.85 -13.00 13.38
C ASN A 209 4.53 -13.21 14.17
N ARG A 210 4.28 -14.43 14.63
CA ARG A 210 3.04 -14.77 15.38
C ARG A 210 2.94 -14.08 16.74
N ASP A 211 4.05 -13.56 17.27
CA ASP A 211 4.09 -12.79 18.52
C ASP A 211 3.85 -11.28 18.27
N GLY A 212 3.64 -10.87 17.02
CA GLY A 212 3.47 -9.47 16.63
C GLY A 212 4.79 -8.69 16.59
N LEU A 213 5.92 -9.35 16.48
CA LEU A 213 7.25 -8.75 16.47
C LEU A 213 7.91 -8.85 15.09
N ILE A 214 8.65 -7.80 14.72
CA ILE A 214 9.56 -7.86 13.57
C ILE A 214 10.76 -8.75 13.94
N HIS A 215 11.13 -9.65 13.05
CA HIS A 215 12.26 -10.56 13.30
C HIS A 215 13.58 -9.79 13.42
N PRO A 216 14.51 -10.20 14.31
CA PRO A 216 15.77 -9.50 14.55
C PRO A 216 16.62 -9.26 13.29
N VAL A 217 16.66 -10.19 12.34
CA VAL A 217 17.38 -10.03 11.07
C VAL A 217 16.78 -8.91 10.23
N ASP A 218 15.44 -8.85 10.12
CA ASP A 218 14.73 -7.81 9.37
C ASP A 218 15.03 -6.44 9.98
N SER A 219 14.96 -6.34 11.32
CA SER A 219 15.25 -5.11 12.06
C SER A 219 16.70 -4.65 11.87
N ALA A 220 17.66 -5.58 11.96
CA ALA A 220 19.08 -5.27 11.78
C ALA A 220 19.35 -4.73 10.35
N ASN A 221 18.87 -5.44 9.33
CA ASN A 221 19.04 -5.03 7.93
C ASN A 221 18.36 -3.69 7.63
N ALA A 222 17.17 -3.42 8.20
CA ALA A 222 16.50 -2.13 8.06
C ALA A 222 17.31 -0.98 8.68
N VAL A 223 17.83 -1.16 9.89
CA VAL A 223 18.66 -0.16 10.57
C VAL A 223 19.95 0.11 9.82
N ASP A 224 20.63 -0.92 9.35
CA ASP A 224 21.90 -0.78 8.64
C ASP A 224 21.68 -0.24 7.21
N PHE A 225 20.58 -0.57 6.55
CA PHE A 225 20.13 0.08 5.32
C PHE A 225 19.94 1.59 5.53
N TYR A 226 19.18 1.99 6.55
CA TYR A 226 18.99 3.41 6.87
C TYR A 226 20.32 4.13 7.08
N LYS A 227 21.21 3.58 7.91
CA LYS A 227 22.56 4.15 8.14
C LYS A 227 23.38 4.26 6.86
N ASN A 228 23.32 3.24 5.99
CA ASN A 228 24.04 3.23 4.71
C ASN A 228 23.54 4.35 3.79
N VAL A 229 22.24 4.52 3.62
CA VAL A 229 21.65 5.61 2.82
C VAL A 229 22.02 6.98 3.41
N GLN A 230 21.91 7.16 4.73
CA GLN A 230 22.31 8.41 5.40
C GLN A 230 23.78 8.73 5.15
N LYS A 231 24.67 7.76 5.24
CA LYS A 231 26.10 7.93 4.98
C LYS A 231 26.37 8.35 3.52
N GLN A 232 25.69 7.72 2.56
CA GLN A 232 25.85 8.03 1.14
C GLN A 232 25.35 9.44 0.79
N LEU A 233 24.27 9.89 1.44
CA LEU A 233 23.66 11.21 1.21
C LEU A 233 24.22 12.32 2.12
N ALA A 234 25.13 12.02 3.05
CA ALA A 234 25.69 12.99 3.99
C ALA A 234 26.52 14.10 3.33
N ASN A 235 27.09 13.82 2.15
CA ASN A 235 27.91 14.78 1.44
C ASN A 235 27.05 15.65 0.51
N ASN A 236 26.79 16.89 0.92
CA ASN A 236 26.12 17.87 0.07
C ASN A 236 27.12 18.42 -0.97
N LEU A 237 27.04 17.93 -2.21
CA LEU A 237 27.91 18.34 -3.30
C LEU A 237 27.70 19.80 -3.73
N LEU A 238 26.60 20.44 -3.34
CA LEU A 238 26.27 21.84 -3.65
C LEU A 238 26.61 22.80 -2.47
N LYS A 239 27.22 22.30 -1.42
CA LYS A 239 27.58 23.14 -0.27
C LYS A 239 28.73 24.06 -0.65
N GLY A 240 28.42 25.34 -0.84
CA GLY A 240 29.41 26.38 -1.22
C GLY A 240 29.28 26.88 -2.65
N VAL A 241 28.23 26.53 -3.38
CA VAL A 241 27.85 27.12 -4.67
C VAL A 241 26.89 28.29 -4.42
#